data_197af7bad9dd230c12b390334169be30
#
_entry.id   197af7bad9dd230c12b390334169be30
#
_cell.length_a   1.000
_cell.length_b   1.000
_cell.length_c   1.000
_cell.angle_alpha   90.00
_cell.angle_beta   90.00
_cell.angle_gamma   90.00
#
_symmetry.space_group_name_H-M   'P 1'
#
loop_
_entity.id
_entity.type
_entity.pdbx_description
1 polymer ?
#
loop_
_entity_poly.entity_id
_entity_poly.type
_entity_poly.pdbx_seq_one_letter_code
_entity_poly.pdbx_strand_id
1 'polypeptide(L)'
;MTPAQADELLNYTIQTNEGRQDPYPVYSQLRESPGRWRSEAGSIVLTSYKDCLEVLRHPKLGRAEADMDLPLSIAGNERRVAEDTSTMLLLNPPDHTRIRSLVSRAFTPRRVEELRPTIENLLLPVLDRFVDQGGGDVMADLAVPYPVAVISELLGVPKEGNEHILPLVRSLTALIDPASTPELTAQGEAAGIEIAMYFLELVEEKRANPDDLLLSALIQVEEAGDKLSIDELITNTVLLYAAGFETTSNLIGNGLLLLLNNPEQVERLRSEPALLAPAILEMLRADSPVQMNVRVALEPVELFGEVHPRGGSFIVLQSCGNRDSAVYPQGEKFDIARFVSPDAPQPLSFGWGGHHCLGAHLARAEGEIVFRSLFERFSEMTLDPATLPAGVPTFRPSFTLRGLESLPIQVKESPSRGAST
;
A
#
# COMPACT_ATOMS: atom_id res chain seq x y z
N MET A 1 7.91 6.15 -29.57
CA MET A 1 6.59 6.65 -29.13
C MET A 1 6.71 8.16 -28.85
N THR A 2 5.71 8.95 -29.25
CA THR A 2 5.64 10.38 -28.90
C THR A 2 5.10 10.57 -27.48
N PRO A 3 5.35 11.73 -26.80
CA PRO A 3 4.75 12.05 -25.51
C PRO A 3 3.22 11.90 -25.49
N ALA A 4 2.50 12.41 -26.51
CA ALA A 4 1.04 12.28 -26.60
C ALA A 4 0.58 10.82 -26.68
N GLN A 5 1.27 9.96 -27.43
CA GLN A 5 0.97 8.52 -27.47
C GLN A 5 1.23 7.84 -26.11
N ALA A 6 2.28 8.27 -25.40
CA ALA A 6 2.56 7.76 -24.07
C ALA A 6 1.49 8.18 -23.05
N ASP A 7 1.01 9.44 -23.12
CA ASP A 7 -0.10 9.91 -22.30
C ASP A 7 -1.39 9.15 -22.60
N GLU A 8 -1.70 8.86 -23.86
CA GLU A 8 -2.86 8.07 -24.26
C GLU A 8 -2.81 6.66 -23.65
N LEU A 9 -1.66 5.99 -23.73
CA LEU A 9 -1.46 4.67 -23.12
C LEU A 9 -1.55 4.71 -21.59
N LEU A 10 -0.97 5.70 -20.94
CA LEU A 10 -1.08 5.85 -19.50
C LEU A 10 -2.53 6.13 -19.10
N ASN A 11 -3.23 7.02 -19.82
CA ASN A 11 -4.64 7.30 -19.58
C ASN A 11 -5.52 6.08 -19.79
N TYR A 12 -5.20 5.20 -20.74
CA TYR A 12 -5.90 3.92 -20.89
C TYR A 12 -5.81 3.10 -19.61
N THR A 13 -4.62 3.01 -18.96
CA THR A 13 -4.47 2.27 -17.70
C THR A 13 -5.18 2.93 -16.52
N ILE A 14 -5.34 4.26 -16.55
CA ILE A 14 -6.00 5.03 -15.47
C ILE A 14 -7.54 4.98 -15.65
N GLN A 15 -8.04 5.20 -16.85
CA GLN A 15 -9.46 5.50 -17.07
C GLN A 15 -10.29 4.28 -17.48
N THR A 16 -9.67 3.22 -18.01
CA THR A 16 -10.43 2.05 -18.47
C THR A 16 -10.36 0.90 -17.47
N ASN A 17 -11.43 0.10 -17.43
CA ASN A 17 -11.43 -1.10 -16.59
C ASN A 17 -10.39 -2.11 -17.08
N GLU A 18 -10.30 -2.35 -18.38
CA GLU A 18 -9.37 -3.28 -19.00
C GLU A 18 -7.93 -2.91 -18.67
N GLY A 19 -7.58 -1.62 -18.78
CA GLY A 19 -6.24 -1.11 -18.46
C GLY A 19 -5.87 -1.30 -17.00
N ARG A 20 -6.81 -1.15 -16.07
CA ARG A 20 -6.59 -1.41 -14.64
C ARG A 20 -6.51 -2.89 -14.30
N GLN A 21 -7.21 -3.77 -15.04
CA GLN A 21 -7.11 -5.22 -14.80
C GLN A 21 -5.70 -5.74 -15.05
N ASP A 22 -5.04 -5.31 -16.14
CA ASP A 22 -3.65 -5.68 -16.44
C ASP A 22 -2.86 -4.50 -17.03
N PRO A 23 -2.27 -3.63 -16.20
CA PRO A 23 -1.51 -2.48 -16.66
C PRO A 23 -0.09 -2.83 -17.18
N TYR A 24 0.42 -4.01 -16.87
CA TYR A 24 1.82 -4.36 -17.06
C TYR A 24 2.27 -4.43 -18.52
N PRO A 25 1.48 -4.92 -19.49
CA PRO A 25 1.84 -4.85 -20.91
C PRO A 25 2.01 -3.40 -21.40
N VAL A 26 1.17 -2.49 -20.91
CA VAL A 26 1.28 -1.05 -21.21
C VAL A 26 2.52 -0.47 -20.53
N TYR A 27 2.78 -0.80 -19.28
CA TYR A 27 3.98 -0.35 -18.55
C TYR A 27 5.26 -0.81 -19.23
N SER A 28 5.31 -2.03 -19.77
CA SER A 28 6.46 -2.50 -20.55
C SER A 28 6.71 -1.64 -21.78
N GLN A 29 5.66 -1.31 -22.55
CA GLN A 29 5.76 -0.44 -23.71
C GLN A 29 6.22 0.97 -23.34
N LEU A 30 5.66 1.57 -22.28
CA LEU A 30 6.04 2.90 -21.80
C LEU A 30 7.49 2.95 -21.30
N ARG A 31 7.98 1.88 -20.67
CA ARG A 31 9.36 1.77 -20.19
C ARG A 31 10.35 1.64 -21.34
N GLU A 32 10.01 0.88 -22.38
CA GLU A 32 10.84 0.72 -23.56
C GLU A 32 10.92 1.99 -24.39
N SER A 33 9.80 2.72 -24.51
CA SER A 33 9.73 3.96 -25.26
C SER A 33 8.47 4.77 -24.84
N PRO A 34 8.62 6.03 -24.38
CA PRO A 34 9.85 6.84 -24.35
C PRO A 34 10.68 6.64 -23.07
N GLY A 35 10.26 5.82 -22.13
CA GLY A 35 10.90 5.61 -20.83
C GLY A 35 10.68 6.74 -19.83
N ARG A 36 10.88 7.97 -20.25
CA ARG A 36 10.57 9.21 -19.52
C ARG A 36 10.06 10.25 -20.50
N TRP A 37 9.02 10.99 -20.11
CA TRP A 37 8.49 12.07 -20.94
C TRP A 37 7.83 13.17 -20.12
N ARG A 38 7.68 14.32 -20.73
CA ARG A 38 6.81 15.38 -20.21
C ARG A 38 5.41 15.16 -20.76
N SER A 39 4.44 14.98 -19.87
CA SER A 39 3.04 14.83 -20.23
C SER A 39 2.49 16.12 -20.82
N GLU A 40 1.39 16.04 -21.55
CA GLU A 40 0.67 17.23 -22.06
C GLU A 40 0.21 18.16 -20.91
N ALA A 41 -0.06 17.59 -19.75
CA ALA A 41 -0.39 18.32 -18.53
C ALA A 41 0.83 18.97 -17.83
N GLY A 42 2.06 18.73 -18.32
CA GLY A 42 3.29 19.37 -17.84
C GLY A 42 4.11 18.56 -16.82
N SER A 43 3.60 17.44 -16.31
CA SER A 43 4.33 16.58 -15.37
C SER A 43 5.39 15.73 -16.07
N ILE A 44 6.50 15.43 -15.40
CA ILE A 44 7.45 14.44 -15.88
C ILE A 44 7.01 13.05 -15.41
N VAL A 45 6.74 12.15 -16.34
CA VAL A 45 6.38 10.76 -16.04
C VAL A 45 7.61 9.86 -16.11
N LEU A 46 7.80 9.03 -15.10
CA LEU A 46 8.97 8.18 -14.89
C LEU A 46 8.56 6.71 -14.83
N THR A 47 9.23 5.87 -15.61
CA THR A 47 8.93 4.44 -15.75
C THR A 47 10.12 3.54 -15.42
N SER A 48 11.36 4.04 -15.50
CA SER A 48 12.55 3.27 -15.16
C SER A 48 12.77 3.22 -13.66
N TYR A 49 13.32 2.12 -13.14
CA TYR A 49 13.69 2.00 -11.73
C TYR A 49 14.63 3.12 -11.28
N LYS A 50 15.64 3.42 -12.09
CA LYS A 50 16.67 4.42 -11.78
C LYS A 50 16.05 5.80 -11.60
N ASP A 51 15.26 6.26 -12.57
CA ASP A 51 14.66 7.60 -12.55
C ASP A 51 13.64 7.72 -11.40
N CYS A 52 12.84 6.67 -11.19
CA CYS A 52 11.90 6.60 -10.06
C CYS A 52 12.63 6.71 -8.71
N LEU A 53 13.70 5.95 -8.53
CA LEU A 53 14.49 5.97 -7.30
C LEU A 53 15.17 7.32 -7.08
N GLU A 54 15.70 7.96 -8.13
CA GLU A 54 16.34 9.27 -8.08
C GLU A 54 15.36 10.33 -7.58
N VAL A 55 14.16 10.38 -8.15
CA VAL A 55 13.10 11.32 -7.75
C VAL A 55 12.58 11.03 -6.33
N LEU A 56 12.37 9.78 -5.96
CA LEU A 56 11.88 9.41 -4.64
C LEU A 56 12.87 9.75 -3.50
N ARG A 57 14.18 9.79 -3.80
CA ARG A 57 15.24 10.10 -2.84
C ARG A 57 15.67 11.56 -2.82
N HIS A 58 15.24 12.34 -3.78
CA HIS A 58 15.78 13.67 -3.98
C HIS A 58 15.36 14.63 -2.87
N PRO A 59 16.30 15.32 -2.17
CA PRO A 59 15.98 16.11 -0.99
C PRO A 59 15.19 17.40 -1.29
N LYS A 60 15.22 17.89 -2.52
CA LYS A 60 14.48 19.07 -2.98
C LYS A 60 13.10 18.74 -3.56
N LEU A 61 12.72 17.46 -3.55
CA LEU A 61 11.42 17.01 -4.00
C LEU A 61 10.60 16.54 -2.81
N GLY A 62 9.35 16.99 -2.75
CA GLY A 62 8.44 16.73 -1.65
C GLY A 62 7.01 16.61 -2.10
N ARG A 63 6.12 17.10 -1.27
CA ARG A 63 4.68 17.17 -1.51
C ARG A 63 4.28 18.58 -1.94
N ALA A 64 3.17 18.69 -2.64
CA ALA A 64 2.62 19.97 -3.04
C ALA A 64 2.32 20.85 -1.82
N GLU A 65 2.53 22.15 -1.97
CA GLU A 65 2.16 23.18 -0.99
C GLU A 65 1.07 24.06 -1.59
N ALA A 66 0.20 24.63 -0.76
CA ALA A 66 -1.01 25.34 -1.18
C ALA A 66 -0.75 26.53 -2.11
N ASP A 67 0.43 27.15 -2.00
CA ASP A 67 0.85 28.30 -2.79
C ASP A 67 1.57 27.95 -4.11
N MET A 68 1.69 26.64 -4.42
CA MET A 68 2.35 26.18 -5.64
C MET A 68 1.44 26.29 -6.87
N ASP A 69 2.01 26.69 -8.00
CA ASP A 69 1.39 26.53 -9.30
C ASP A 69 1.66 25.11 -9.82
N LEU A 70 0.63 24.27 -9.80
CA LEU A 70 0.72 22.85 -10.15
C LEU A 70 0.18 22.60 -11.55
N PRO A 71 0.77 21.64 -12.30
CA PRO A 71 0.20 21.16 -13.56
C PRO A 71 -1.24 20.68 -13.40
N LEU A 72 -2.07 20.91 -14.41
CA LEU A 72 -3.52 20.63 -14.38
C LEU A 72 -3.88 19.20 -14.00
N SER A 73 -3.08 18.21 -14.40
CA SER A 73 -3.31 16.78 -14.09
C SER A 73 -3.17 16.43 -12.61
N ILE A 74 -2.43 17.25 -11.87
CA ILE A 74 -2.19 17.07 -10.43
C ILE A 74 -3.04 18.05 -9.63
N ALA A 75 -3.32 19.22 -10.20
CA ALA A 75 -3.99 20.32 -9.54
C ALA A 75 -5.38 19.98 -8.97
N GLY A 76 -6.08 19.00 -9.52
CA GLY A 76 -7.42 18.62 -9.05
C GLY A 76 -7.40 17.99 -7.66
N ASN A 77 -6.57 17.01 -7.45
CA ASN A 77 -6.53 16.24 -6.20
C ASN A 77 -5.46 16.76 -5.21
N GLU A 78 -4.28 17.13 -5.68
CA GLU A 78 -3.22 17.60 -4.77
C GLU A 78 -3.44 19.02 -4.23
N ARG A 79 -4.15 19.92 -4.95
CA ARG A 79 -4.53 21.22 -4.38
C ARG A 79 -5.47 21.10 -3.20
N ARG A 80 -6.50 20.27 -3.31
CA ARG A 80 -7.42 20.01 -2.19
C ARG A 80 -6.70 19.45 -1.00
N VAL A 81 -5.81 18.51 -1.27
CA VAL A 81 -5.03 17.81 -0.28
C VAL A 81 -4.03 18.76 0.40
N ALA A 82 -3.42 19.72 -0.34
CA ALA A 82 -2.50 20.70 0.21
C ALA A 82 -3.18 21.81 1.04
N GLU A 83 -4.45 22.11 0.75
CA GLU A 83 -5.20 23.16 1.47
C GLU A 83 -5.70 22.70 2.86
N ASP A 84 -5.82 21.38 3.10
CA ASP A 84 -6.57 20.85 4.24
C ASP A 84 -5.78 19.84 5.09
N THR A 85 -4.45 19.75 5.00
CA THR A 85 -3.76 18.61 5.59
C THR A 85 -2.77 18.91 6.68
N SER A 86 -3.07 18.30 7.84
CA SER A 86 -2.15 18.07 8.96
C SER A 86 -1.53 16.66 8.92
N THR A 87 -1.69 15.90 7.82
CA THR A 87 -1.20 14.52 7.74
C THR A 87 0.26 14.43 7.27
N MET A 88 1.07 13.61 7.96
CA MET A 88 2.47 13.39 7.58
C MET A 88 2.65 12.82 6.17
N LEU A 89 1.62 12.24 5.54
CA LEU A 89 1.69 11.76 4.16
C LEU A 89 1.93 12.90 3.17
N LEU A 90 1.42 14.08 3.46
CA LEU A 90 1.32 15.22 2.56
C LEU A 90 2.14 16.45 3.00
N LEU A 91 2.70 16.38 4.21
CA LEU A 91 3.57 17.42 4.74
C LEU A 91 5.01 17.30 4.23
N ASN A 92 5.70 18.42 4.22
CA ASN A 92 7.14 18.55 4.01
C ASN A 92 7.87 18.83 5.34
N PRO A 93 9.20 18.58 5.43
CA PRO A 93 9.98 19.09 6.54
C PRO A 93 9.84 20.61 6.72
N PRO A 94 9.79 21.15 7.96
CA PRO A 94 10.07 20.44 9.22
C PRO A 94 8.88 19.66 9.81
N ASP A 95 7.63 20.00 9.47
CA ASP A 95 6.42 19.43 10.09
C ASP A 95 6.28 17.93 9.83
N HIS A 96 6.54 17.46 8.61
CA HIS A 96 6.63 16.03 8.33
C HIS A 96 7.60 15.32 9.30
N THR A 97 8.81 15.88 9.48
CA THR A 97 9.82 15.24 10.33
C THR A 97 9.38 15.22 11.79
N ARG A 98 8.76 16.29 12.27
CA ARG A 98 8.23 16.41 13.63
C ARG A 98 7.19 15.32 13.90
N ILE A 99 6.12 15.26 13.11
CA ILE A 99 5.03 14.30 13.29
C ILE A 99 5.54 12.86 13.11
N ARG A 100 6.28 12.61 12.02
CA ARG A 100 6.80 11.28 11.73
C ARG A 100 7.69 10.74 12.86
N SER A 101 8.49 11.59 13.51
CA SER A 101 9.36 11.18 14.61
C SER A 101 8.60 10.67 15.84
N LEU A 102 7.39 11.17 16.06
CA LEU A 102 6.52 10.76 17.17
C LEU A 102 5.96 9.34 16.92
N VAL A 103 5.49 9.12 15.70
CA VAL A 103 4.80 7.87 15.32
C VAL A 103 5.77 6.72 15.06
N SER A 104 6.97 7.03 14.52
CA SER A 104 7.92 6.01 14.04
C SER A 104 8.43 5.05 15.13
N ARG A 105 8.35 5.45 16.39
CA ARG A 105 8.77 4.60 17.53
C ARG A 105 7.96 3.31 17.65
N ALA A 106 6.68 3.35 17.27
CA ALA A 106 5.79 2.19 17.28
C ALA A 106 6.07 1.19 16.14
N PHE A 107 6.75 1.63 15.06
CA PHE A 107 6.98 0.85 13.85
C PHE A 107 8.45 0.43 13.65
N THR A 108 9.27 0.51 14.70
CA THR A 108 10.67 0.05 14.62
C THR A 108 10.72 -1.47 14.41
N PRO A 109 11.77 -2.00 13.72
CA PRO A 109 11.93 -3.45 13.55
C PRO A 109 11.82 -4.23 14.85
N ARG A 110 12.46 -3.72 15.92
CA ARG A 110 12.39 -4.34 17.25
C ARG A 110 10.96 -4.42 17.78
N ARG A 111 10.19 -3.32 17.66
CA ARG A 111 8.79 -3.30 18.14
C ARG A 111 7.91 -4.24 17.35
N VAL A 112 8.10 -4.31 16.04
CA VAL A 112 7.37 -5.26 15.18
C VAL A 112 7.69 -6.71 15.56
N GLU A 113 8.96 -7.05 15.84
CA GLU A 113 9.29 -8.40 16.32
C GLU A 113 8.64 -8.73 17.68
N GLU A 114 8.56 -7.77 18.60
CA GLU A 114 7.83 -7.93 19.87
C GLU A 114 6.33 -8.16 19.66
N LEU A 115 5.75 -7.64 18.58
CA LEU A 115 4.34 -7.79 18.24
C LEU A 115 4.01 -9.10 17.48
N ARG A 116 5.00 -9.80 16.92
CA ARG A 116 4.75 -11.03 16.13
C ARG A 116 3.82 -12.04 16.81
N PRO A 117 3.97 -12.38 18.10
CA PRO A 117 3.04 -13.33 18.75
C PRO A 117 1.60 -12.83 18.78
N THR A 118 1.39 -11.52 19.00
CA THR A 118 0.06 -10.90 18.96
C THR A 118 -0.53 -10.98 17.55
N ILE A 119 0.26 -10.62 16.53
CA ILE A 119 -0.12 -10.66 15.13
C ILE A 119 -0.50 -12.09 14.69
N GLU A 120 0.26 -13.11 15.11
CA GLU A 120 -0.06 -14.52 14.88
C GLU A 120 -1.38 -14.92 15.55
N ASN A 121 -1.60 -14.53 16.80
CA ASN A 121 -2.83 -14.83 17.52
C ASN A 121 -4.07 -14.17 16.90
N LEU A 122 -3.94 -12.99 16.30
CA LEU A 122 -5.02 -12.31 15.59
C LEU A 122 -5.41 -13.02 14.28
N LEU A 123 -4.46 -13.73 13.66
CA LEU A 123 -4.70 -14.49 12.44
C LEU A 123 -5.49 -15.79 12.70
N LEU A 124 -5.27 -16.47 13.82
CA LEU A 124 -5.83 -17.78 14.08
C LEU A 124 -7.36 -17.86 13.95
N PRO A 125 -8.17 -16.98 14.57
CA PRO A 125 -9.62 -17.02 14.45
C PRO A 125 -10.12 -16.78 13.03
N VAL A 126 -9.33 -16.00 12.24
CA VAL A 126 -9.66 -15.72 10.83
C VAL A 126 -9.43 -16.96 9.98
N LEU A 127 -8.30 -17.64 10.17
CA LEU A 127 -7.99 -18.90 9.48
C LEU A 127 -8.93 -20.04 9.86
N ASP A 128 -9.30 -20.15 11.14
CA ASP A 128 -10.20 -21.22 11.58
C ASP A 128 -11.55 -21.13 10.87
N ARG A 129 -12.13 -19.92 10.78
CA ARG A 129 -13.36 -19.72 10.01
C ARG A 129 -13.23 -20.07 8.54
N PHE A 130 -12.08 -19.72 7.94
CA PHE A 130 -11.79 -20.02 6.54
C PHE A 130 -11.70 -21.54 6.28
N VAL A 131 -11.11 -22.29 7.23
CA VAL A 131 -11.04 -23.76 7.21
C VAL A 131 -12.42 -24.38 7.34
N ASP A 132 -13.22 -23.95 8.34
CA ASP A 132 -14.55 -24.51 8.61
C ASP A 132 -15.48 -24.40 7.38
N GLN A 133 -15.23 -23.44 6.50
CA GLN A 133 -15.98 -23.23 5.27
C GLN A 133 -15.43 -24.03 4.07
N GLY A 134 -14.26 -24.67 4.19
CA GLY A 134 -13.59 -25.37 3.09
C GLY A 134 -12.98 -24.44 2.04
N GLY A 135 -12.70 -23.22 2.40
CA GLY A 135 -12.26 -22.10 1.56
C GLY A 135 -13.22 -20.93 1.66
N GLY A 136 -13.18 -20.04 0.69
CA GLY A 136 -14.01 -18.84 0.65
C GLY A 136 -13.37 -17.73 -0.15
N ASP A 137 -13.86 -16.51 0.00
CA ASP A 137 -13.24 -15.34 -0.61
C ASP A 137 -12.08 -14.83 0.27
N VAL A 138 -10.86 -15.06 -0.21
CA VAL A 138 -9.64 -14.61 0.50
C VAL A 138 -9.69 -13.13 0.84
N MET A 139 -10.23 -12.28 -0.04
CA MET A 139 -10.29 -10.83 0.25
C MET A 139 -11.25 -10.53 1.40
N ALA A 140 -12.46 -11.07 1.36
CA ALA A 140 -13.48 -10.78 2.36
C ALA A 140 -13.23 -11.52 3.69
N ASP A 141 -12.74 -12.75 3.63
CA ASP A 141 -12.70 -13.64 4.80
C ASP A 141 -11.34 -13.67 5.51
N LEU A 142 -10.26 -13.25 4.82
CA LEU A 142 -8.89 -13.32 5.34
C LEU A 142 -8.11 -12.02 5.15
N ALA A 143 -7.89 -11.59 3.89
CA ALA A 143 -6.94 -10.54 3.56
C ALA A 143 -7.33 -9.15 4.09
N VAL A 144 -8.62 -8.86 4.23
CA VAL A 144 -9.11 -7.61 4.83
C VAL A 144 -9.25 -7.74 6.36
N PRO A 145 -9.94 -8.76 6.91
CA PRO A 145 -10.14 -8.86 8.36
C PRO A 145 -8.84 -8.94 9.17
N TYR A 146 -7.81 -9.61 8.64
CA TYR A 146 -6.57 -9.81 9.38
C TYR A 146 -5.76 -8.53 9.59
N PRO A 147 -5.37 -7.75 8.55
CA PRO A 147 -4.67 -6.49 8.77
C PRO A 147 -5.50 -5.43 9.50
N VAL A 148 -6.84 -5.45 9.34
CA VAL A 148 -7.74 -4.61 10.14
C VAL A 148 -7.60 -4.94 11.62
N ALA A 149 -7.59 -6.22 12.00
CA ALA A 149 -7.39 -6.62 13.39
C ALA A 149 -6.02 -6.18 13.91
N VAL A 150 -4.96 -6.29 13.10
CA VAL A 150 -3.60 -5.89 13.49
C VAL A 150 -3.49 -4.39 13.72
N ILE A 151 -3.97 -3.56 12.79
CA ILE A 151 -3.89 -2.10 12.96
C ILE A 151 -4.80 -1.61 14.09
N SER A 152 -5.94 -2.24 14.30
CA SER A 152 -6.85 -1.93 15.40
C SER A 152 -6.23 -2.24 16.76
N GLU A 153 -5.59 -3.39 16.90
CA GLU A 153 -4.84 -3.76 18.09
C GLU A 153 -3.71 -2.77 18.38
N LEU A 154 -2.96 -2.38 17.35
CA LEU A 154 -1.85 -1.43 17.49
C LEU A 154 -2.33 -0.05 17.96
N LEU A 155 -3.44 0.44 17.41
CA LEU A 155 -4.00 1.75 17.72
C LEU A 155 -4.90 1.75 18.96
N GLY A 156 -5.44 0.59 19.35
CA GLY A 156 -6.43 0.48 20.41
C GLY A 156 -7.85 0.80 19.94
N VAL A 157 -8.17 0.48 18.67
CA VAL A 157 -9.53 0.61 18.11
C VAL A 157 -10.36 -0.60 18.52
N PRO A 158 -11.53 -0.43 19.16
CA PRO A 158 -12.42 -1.54 19.52
C PRO A 158 -12.90 -2.32 18.28
N LYS A 159 -13.11 -3.62 18.43
CA LYS A 159 -13.54 -4.49 17.33
C LYS A 159 -14.85 -4.03 16.69
N GLU A 160 -15.79 -3.57 17.50
CA GLU A 160 -17.09 -3.07 17.07
C GLU A 160 -16.96 -1.83 16.17
N GLY A 161 -15.94 -1.01 16.39
CA GLY A 161 -15.63 0.16 15.55
C GLY A 161 -15.18 -0.20 14.14
N ASN A 162 -14.57 -1.37 13.95
CA ASN A 162 -14.06 -1.78 12.64
C ASN A 162 -15.19 -1.97 11.61
N GLU A 163 -16.35 -2.50 12.02
CA GLU A 163 -17.49 -2.70 11.11
C GLU A 163 -18.01 -1.37 10.56
N HIS A 164 -17.95 -0.32 11.37
CA HIS A 164 -18.35 1.04 10.97
C HIS A 164 -17.29 1.72 10.08
N ILE A 165 -16.01 1.68 10.49
CA ILE A 165 -14.95 2.45 9.84
C ILE A 165 -14.54 1.84 8.49
N LEU A 166 -14.54 0.51 8.35
CA LEU A 166 -13.97 -0.17 7.19
C LEU A 166 -14.58 0.28 5.83
N PRO A 167 -15.92 0.40 5.67
CA PRO A 167 -16.50 0.92 4.44
C PRO A 167 -16.10 2.38 4.16
N LEU A 168 -15.99 3.20 5.21
CA LEU A 168 -15.63 4.61 5.09
C LEU A 168 -14.18 4.79 4.60
N VAL A 169 -13.24 3.98 5.14
CA VAL A 169 -11.84 4.04 4.69
C VAL A 169 -11.71 3.68 3.21
N ARG A 170 -12.48 2.73 2.72
CA ARG A 170 -12.50 2.42 1.28
C ARG A 170 -12.97 3.60 0.44
N SER A 171 -13.99 4.33 0.89
CA SER A 171 -14.44 5.55 0.21
C SER A 171 -13.37 6.65 0.27
N LEU A 172 -12.64 6.75 1.40
CA LEU A 172 -11.54 7.72 1.56
C LEU A 172 -10.42 7.53 0.52
N THR A 173 -10.18 6.32 0.04
CA THR A 173 -9.14 6.04 -0.97
C THR A 173 -9.41 6.73 -2.31
N ALA A 174 -10.64 7.12 -2.60
CA ALA A 174 -10.98 7.90 -3.79
C ALA A 174 -10.28 9.27 -3.83
N LEU A 175 -9.92 9.83 -2.69
CA LEU A 175 -9.25 11.14 -2.61
C LEU A 175 -7.82 11.14 -3.18
N ILE A 176 -7.19 9.97 -3.25
CA ILE A 176 -5.83 9.82 -3.78
C ILE A 176 -5.78 9.15 -5.15
N ASP A 177 -6.93 8.88 -5.77
CA ASP A 177 -7.01 8.16 -7.04
C ASP A 177 -7.30 9.11 -8.21
N PRO A 178 -6.42 9.18 -9.23
CA PRO A 178 -6.64 10.05 -10.40
C PRO A 178 -7.81 9.61 -11.27
N ALA A 179 -8.33 8.38 -11.10
CA ALA A 179 -9.50 7.88 -11.80
C ALA A 179 -10.83 8.22 -11.10
N SER A 180 -10.78 8.90 -9.94
CA SER A 180 -11.99 9.22 -9.17
C SER A 180 -12.86 10.24 -9.88
N THR A 181 -14.19 9.98 -9.86
CA THR A 181 -15.18 10.95 -10.31
C THR A 181 -15.47 11.98 -9.21
N PRO A 182 -16.07 13.15 -9.55
CA PRO A 182 -16.49 14.12 -8.55
C PRO A 182 -17.40 13.52 -7.46
N GLU A 183 -18.26 12.58 -7.83
CA GLU A 183 -19.19 11.90 -6.90
C GLU A 183 -18.42 11.01 -5.91
N LEU A 184 -17.44 10.23 -6.39
CA LEU A 184 -16.59 9.40 -5.54
C LEU A 184 -15.71 10.27 -4.64
N THR A 185 -15.20 11.40 -5.13
CA THR A 185 -14.45 12.35 -4.34
C THR A 185 -15.31 12.92 -3.20
N ALA A 186 -16.55 13.36 -3.49
CA ALA A 186 -17.47 13.86 -2.47
C ALA A 186 -17.82 12.79 -1.42
N GLN A 187 -17.99 11.52 -1.84
CA GLN A 187 -18.18 10.40 -0.91
C GLN A 187 -16.96 10.18 -0.03
N GLY A 188 -15.75 10.29 -0.59
CA GLY A 188 -14.49 10.18 0.14
C GLY A 188 -14.33 11.31 1.18
N GLU A 189 -14.68 12.55 0.83
CA GLU A 189 -14.67 13.69 1.75
C GLU A 189 -15.63 13.48 2.92
N ALA A 190 -16.87 13.06 2.62
CA ALA A 190 -17.87 12.76 3.65
C ALA A 190 -17.41 11.62 4.58
N ALA A 191 -16.85 10.56 4.02
CA ALA A 191 -16.29 9.45 4.78
C ALA A 191 -15.12 9.90 5.67
N GLY A 192 -14.26 10.78 5.18
CA GLY A 192 -13.15 11.36 5.95
C GLY A 192 -13.62 12.10 7.19
N ILE A 193 -14.68 12.90 7.07
CA ILE A 193 -15.31 13.61 8.20
C ILE A 193 -15.87 12.62 9.22
N GLU A 194 -16.59 11.60 8.77
CA GLU A 194 -17.21 10.62 9.67
C GLU A 194 -16.15 9.79 10.42
N ILE A 195 -15.08 9.37 9.75
CA ILE A 195 -13.94 8.69 10.38
C ILE A 195 -13.27 9.61 11.42
N ALA A 196 -13.05 10.89 11.07
CA ALA A 196 -12.44 11.85 11.99
C ALA A 196 -13.29 12.05 13.26
N MET A 197 -14.62 12.11 13.13
CA MET A 197 -15.53 12.19 14.27
C MET A 197 -15.44 10.94 15.15
N TYR A 198 -15.42 9.75 14.57
CA TYR A 198 -15.23 8.51 15.32
C TYR A 198 -13.91 8.51 16.11
N PHE A 199 -12.80 8.90 15.48
CA PHE A 199 -11.52 8.95 16.17
C PHE A 199 -11.45 10.05 17.22
N LEU A 200 -12.17 11.16 17.05
CA LEU A 200 -12.29 12.18 18.07
C LEU A 200 -12.99 11.62 19.34
N GLU A 201 -14.09 10.89 19.17
CA GLU A 201 -14.78 10.21 20.27
C GLU A 201 -13.87 9.18 20.96
N LEU A 202 -13.13 8.39 20.18
CA LEU A 202 -12.18 7.41 20.71
C LEU A 202 -11.02 8.09 21.47
N VAL A 203 -10.54 9.24 21.02
CA VAL A 203 -9.53 10.03 21.74
C VAL A 203 -10.03 10.47 23.09
N GLU A 204 -11.28 10.97 23.20
CA GLU A 204 -11.87 11.37 24.47
C GLU A 204 -12.04 10.18 25.43
N GLU A 205 -12.43 9.01 24.90
CA GLU A 205 -12.50 7.77 25.70
C GLU A 205 -11.11 7.36 26.23
N LYS A 206 -10.07 7.40 25.36
CA LYS A 206 -8.70 7.04 25.74
C LYS A 206 -8.05 8.06 26.69
N ARG A 207 -8.44 9.33 26.64
CA ARG A 207 -8.05 10.33 27.67
C ARG A 207 -8.60 9.96 29.04
N ALA A 208 -9.85 9.50 29.09
CA ALA A 208 -10.47 9.07 30.35
C ALA A 208 -9.92 7.72 30.85
N ASN A 209 -9.57 6.82 29.94
CA ASN A 209 -9.14 5.45 30.24
C ASN A 209 -7.90 5.09 29.38
N PRO A 210 -6.71 5.63 29.69
CA PRO A 210 -5.49 5.40 28.91
C PRO A 210 -5.03 3.94 29.02
N ASP A 211 -4.48 3.43 27.92
CA ASP A 211 -3.80 2.13 27.82
C ASP A 211 -2.35 2.30 27.32
N ASP A 212 -1.64 1.19 27.11
CA ASP A 212 -0.26 1.19 26.65
C ASP A 212 -0.13 1.13 25.10
N LEU A 213 -1.21 1.48 24.37
CA LEU A 213 -1.28 1.41 22.92
C LEU A 213 -0.92 2.74 22.26
N LEU A 214 -0.75 2.70 20.94
CA LEU A 214 -0.19 3.84 20.19
C LEU A 214 -1.04 5.10 20.32
N LEU A 215 -2.37 5.00 20.23
CA LEU A 215 -3.24 6.17 20.31
C LEU A 215 -3.12 6.87 21.68
N SER A 216 -3.13 6.12 22.78
CA SER A 216 -2.92 6.66 24.13
C SER A 216 -1.55 7.33 24.27
N ALA A 217 -0.49 6.77 23.69
CA ALA A 217 0.83 7.39 23.68
C ALA A 217 0.88 8.69 22.86
N LEU A 218 0.15 8.77 21.75
CA LEU A 218 0.05 10.00 20.94
C LEU A 218 -0.77 11.09 21.65
N ILE A 219 -1.84 10.72 22.36
CA ILE A 219 -2.64 11.64 23.17
C ILE A 219 -1.78 12.27 24.26
N GLN A 220 -0.93 11.51 24.94
CA GLN A 220 -0.02 12.06 25.96
C GLN A 220 0.97 13.08 25.37
N VAL A 221 1.40 12.89 24.13
CA VAL A 221 2.27 13.87 23.43
C VAL A 221 1.50 15.14 23.08
N GLU A 222 0.24 15.02 22.67
CA GLU A 222 -0.64 16.18 22.37
C GLU A 222 -0.93 16.99 23.64
N GLU A 223 -1.30 16.34 24.75
CA GLU A 223 -1.59 16.99 26.04
C GLU A 223 -0.37 17.71 26.64
N ALA A 224 0.84 17.23 26.37
CA ALA A 224 2.06 17.93 26.77
C ALA A 224 2.29 19.26 26.04
N GLY A 225 1.50 19.56 24.99
CA GLY A 225 1.43 20.83 24.29
C GLY A 225 2.61 21.16 23.39
N ASP A 226 3.53 20.21 23.21
CA ASP A 226 4.82 20.54 22.63
C ASP A 226 4.98 20.17 21.13
N LYS A 227 4.21 19.18 20.61
CA LYS A 227 4.61 18.58 19.32
C LYS A 227 3.49 18.07 18.44
N LEU A 228 2.25 18.08 18.85
CA LEU A 228 1.11 17.56 18.11
C LEU A 228 -0.16 18.36 18.47
N SER A 229 -0.90 18.84 17.47
CA SER A 229 -2.23 19.42 17.68
C SER A 229 -3.30 18.33 17.68
N ILE A 230 -4.52 18.63 18.14
CA ILE A 230 -5.64 17.68 18.08
C ILE A 230 -5.97 17.31 16.63
N ASP A 231 -5.93 18.25 15.70
CA ASP A 231 -6.18 17.99 14.27
C ASP A 231 -5.11 17.09 13.68
N GLU A 232 -3.83 17.33 14.01
CA GLU A 232 -2.73 16.47 13.61
C GLU A 232 -2.85 15.05 14.23
N LEU A 233 -3.28 14.95 15.49
CA LEU A 233 -3.52 13.67 16.13
C LEU A 233 -4.59 12.88 15.39
N ILE A 234 -5.76 13.48 15.14
CA ILE A 234 -6.89 12.82 14.48
C ILE A 234 -6.51 12.43 13.04
N THR A 235 -6.02 13.37 12.23
CA THR A 235 -5.69 13.11 10.82
C THR A 235 -4.60 12.05 10.65
N ASN A 236 -3.59 12.02 11.52
CA ASN A 236 -2.56 11.00 11.44
C ASN A 236 -3.03 9.65 11.98
N THR A 237 -3.97 9.61 12.93
CA THR A 237 -4.60 8.36 13.38
C THR A 237 -5.45 7.75 12.25
N VAL A 238 -6.26 8.56 11.56
CA VAL A 238 -7.01 8.16 10.36
C VAL A 238 -6.05 7.61 9.28
N LEU A 239 -4.96 8.34 9.00
CA LEU A 239 -3.94 7.89 8.05
C LEU A 239 -3.34 6.54 8.42
N LEU A 240 -2.92 6.36 9.67
CA LEU A 240 -2.30 5.12 10.13
C LEU A 240 -3.25 3.94 10.01
N TYR A 241 -4.51 4.14 10.40
CA TYR A 241 -5.53 3.11 10.28
C TYR A 241 -5.76 2.74 8.81
N ALA A 242 -6.05 3.73 7.94
CA ALA A 242 -6.34 3.49 6.53
C ALA A 242 -5.15 2.86 5.77
N ALA A 243 -3.95 3.41 5.94
CA ALA A 243 -2.75 2.91 5.27
C ALA A 243 -2.29 1.54 5.79
N GLY A 244 -2.59 1.24 7.06
CA GLY A 244 -2.13 0.03 7.73
C GLY A 244 -2.79 -1.25 7.20
N PHE A 245 -4.09 -1.21 6.89
CA PHE A 245 -4.76 -2.43 6.44
C PHE A 245 -4.90 -2.54 4.92
N GLU A 246 -5.24 -1.46 4.22
CA GLU A 246 -5.62 -1.49 2.81
C GLU A 246 -4.48 -2.03 1.91
N THR A 247 -3.26 -1.56 2.13
CA THR A 247 -2.09 -1.98 1.37
C THR A 247 -1.64 -3.41 1.70
N THR A 248 -1.74 -3.82 2.96
CA THR A 248 -1.40 -5.18 3.39
C THR A 248 -2.43 -6.19 2.91
N SER A 249 -3.72 -5.82 2.91
CA SER A 249 -4.78 -6.64 2.30
C SER A 249 -4.49 -6.90 0.82
N ASN A 250 -4.06 -5.86 0.10
CA ASN A 250 -3.69 -5.99 -1.31
C ASN A 250 -2.43 -6.84 -1.50
N LEU A 251 -1.43 -6.74 -0.62
CA LEU A 251 -0.25 -7.63 -0.64
C LEU A 251 -0.66 -9.10 -0.49
N ILE A 252 -1.56 -9.40 0.44
CA ILE A 252 -2.03 -10.78 0.68
C ILE A 252 -2.78 -11.32 -0.53
N GLY A 253 -3.76 -10.57 -1.04
CA GLY A 253 -4.57 -10.99 -2.18
C GLY A 253 -3.76 -11.12 -3.47
N ASN A 254 -3.01 -10.09 -3.85
CA ASN A 254 -2.19 -10.08 -5.06
C ASN A 254 -1.07 -11.13 -4.98
N GLY A 255 -0.43 -11.25 -3.80
CA GLY A 255 0.63 -12.23 -3.56
C GLY A 255 0.12 -13.68 -3.67
N LEU A 256 -1.07 -13.96 -3.13
CA LEU A 256 -1.67 -15.28 -3.27
C LEU A 256 -2.06 -15.57 -4.73
N LEU A 257 -2.64 -14.60 -5.44
CA LEU A 257 -2.95 -14.76 -6.87
C LEU A 257 -1.69 -15.02 -7.71
N LEU A 258 -0.58 -14.32 -7.42
CA LEU A 258 0.71 -14.58 -8.07
C LEU A 258 1.17 -16.03 -7.84
N LEU A 259 1.06 -16.54 -6.62
CA LEU A 259 1.42 -17.92 -6.29
C LEU A 259 0.50 -18.93 -6.98
N LEU A 260 -0.82 -18.71 -6.97
CA LEU A 260 -1.78 -19.59 -7.63
C LEU A 260 -1.56 -19.69 -9.14
N ASN A 261 -1.08 -18.59 -9.76
CA ASN A 261 -0.71 -18.56 -11.18
C ASN A 261 0.69 -19.13 -11.48
N ASN A 262 1.49 -19.47 -10.44
CA ASN A 262 2.85 -19.99 -10.58
C ASN A 262 3.05 -21.19 -9.65
N PRO A 263 2.42 -22.34 -9.93
CA PRO A 263 2.41 -23.51 -9.03
C PRO A 263 3.83 -24.05 -8.75
N GLU A 264 4.77 -23.89 -9.67
CA GLU A 264 6.18 -24.28 -9.45
C GLU A 264 6.85 -23.42 -8.35
N GLN A 265 6.41 -22.17 -8.16
CA GLN A 265 6.90 -21.34 -7.06
C GLN A 265 6.29 -21.75 -5.72
N VAL A 266 5.05 -22.23 -5.74
CA VAL A 266 4.39 -22.81 -4.54
C VAL A 266 5.13 -24.05 -4.06
N GLU A 267 5.44 -25.00 -4.97
CA GLU A 267 6.19 -26.21 -4.64
C GLU A 267 7.58 -25.88 -4.09
N ARG A 268 8.25 -24.89 -4.70
CA ARG A 268 9.54 -24.42 -4.24
C ARG A 268 9.45 -23.80 -2.85
N LEU A 269 8.44 -22.97 -2.57
CA LEU A 269 8.25 -22.37 -1.26
C LEU A 269 7.96 -23.39 -0.16
N ARG A 270 7.22 -24.48 -0.51
CA ARG A 270 6.96 -25.61 0.40
C ARG A 270 8.23 -26.40 0.73
N SER A 271 9.09 -26.62 -0.26
CA SER A 271 10.36 -27.35 -0.08
C SER A 271 11.45 -26.51 0.59
N GLU A 272 11.43 -25.20 0.41
CA GLU A 272 12.42 -24.24 0.88
C GLU A 272 11.74 -23.09 1.68
N PRO A 273 11.22 -23.32 2.91
CA PRO A 273 10.49 -22.28 3.68
C PRO A 273 11.31 -21.02 3.96
N ALA A 274 12.64 -21.09 3.91
CA ALA A 274 13.53 -19.93 4.05
C ALA A 274 13.35 -18.89 2.93
N LEU A 275 12.72 -19.26 1.80
CA LEU A 275 12.39 -18.36 0.72
C LEU A 275 11.19 -17.44 1.01
N LEU A 276 10.50 -17.62 2.14
CA LEU A 276 9.29 -16.84 2.43
C LEU A 276 9.55 -15.34 2.51
N ALA A 277 10.54 -14.90 3.25
CA ALA A 277 10.88 -13.47 3.36
C ALA A 277 11.30 -12.86 2.00
N PRO A 278 12.18 -13.51 1.18
CA PRO A 278 12.41 -13.10 -0.20
C PRO A 278 11.14 -13.09 -1.06
N ALA A 279 10.25 -14.07 -0.91
CA ALA A 279 9.00 -14.16 -1.66
C ALA A 279 8.07 -12.97 -1.41
N ILE A 280 7.97 -12.48 -0.16
CA ILE A 280 7.17 -11.29 0.16
C ILE A 280 7.69 -10.05 -0.59
N LEU A 281 9.01 -9.89 -0.69
CA LEU A 281 9.59 -8.80 -1.47
C LEU A 281 9.32 -8.95 -2.98
N GLU A 282 9.34 -10.18 -3.47
CA GLU A 282 9.02 -10.46 -4.88
C GLU A 282 7.53 -10.23 -5.19
N MET A 283 6.62 -10.59 -4.29
CA MET A 283 5.19 -10.27 -4.42
C MET A 283 4.98 -8.75 -4.52
N LEU A 284 5.59 -7.99 -3.61
CA LEU A 284 5.56 -6.53 -3.60
C LEU A 284 6.14 -5.93 -4.89
N ARG A 285 7.22 -6.52 -5.44
CA ARG A 285 7.83 -6.09 -6.69
C ARG A 285 6.93 -6.40 -7.89
N ALA A 286 6.47 -7.63 -7.98
CA ALA A 286 5.78 -8.16 -9.15
C ALA A 286 4.37 -7.57 -9.31
N ASP A 287 3.65 -7.37 -8.21
CA ASP A 287 2.31 -6.73 -8.21
C ASP A 287 2.15 -5.80 -7.01
N SER A 288 2.71 -4.59 -7.14
CA SER A 288 2.73 -3.60 -6.05
C SER A 288 1.32 -3.16 -5.66
N PRO A 289 0.96 -3.18 -4.36
CA PRO A 289 -0.28 -2.57 -3.89
C PRO A 289 -0.42 -1.09 -4.24
N VAL A 290 0.67 -0.33 -4.18
CA VAL A 290 0.71 1.08 -4.60
C VAL A 290 1.39 1.17 -5.96
N GLN A 291 0.68 1.70 -6.96
CA GLN A 291 1.14 1.72 -8.35
C GLN A 291 1.99 2.94 -8.67
N MET A 292 1.71 4.08 -8.03
CA MET A 292 2.36 5.34 -8.34
C MET A 292 2.61 6.19 -7.10
N ASN A 293 3.50 7.15 -7.25
CA ASN A 293 3.70 8.26 -6.34
C ASN A 293 3.85 9.56 -7.13
N VAL A 294 3.62 10.69 -6.47
CA VAL A 294 3.90 12.01 -7.00
C VAL A 294 4.96 12.69 -6.14
N ARG A 295 5.83 13.46 -6.77
CA ARG A 295 6.75 14.42 -6.13
C ARG A 295 6.68 15.74 -6.84
N VAL A 296 6.87 16.79 -6.05
CA VAL A 296 6.86 18.18 -6.54
C VAL A 296 8.15 18.85 -6.13
N ALA A 297 8.72 19.67 -7.00
CA ALA A 297 9.90 20.47 -6.69
C ALA A 297 9.55 21.56 -5.66
N LEU A 298 10.19 21.50 -4.49
CA LEU A 298 10.01 22.48 -3.41
C LEU A 298 10.77 23.78 -3.68
N GLU A 299 11.81 23.71 -4.51
CA GLU A 299 12.62 24.79 -5.02
C GLU A 299 13.11 24.44 -6.43
N PRO A 300 13.69 25.36 -7.19
CA PRO A 300 14.27 25.02 -8.50
C PRO A 300 15.28 23.88 -8.38
N VAL A 301 15.14 22.87 -9.23
CA VAL A 301 15.97 21.65 -9.20
C VAL A 301 16.40 21.27 -10.61
N GLU A 302 17.68 20.93 -10.76
CA GLU A 302 18.21 20.38 -12.00
C GLU A 302 18.12 18.83 -11.95
N LEU A 303 17.32 18.25 -12.83
CA LEU A 303 17.15 16.82 -12.99
C LEU A 303 17.02 16.48 -14.47
N PHE A 304 17.61 15.35 -14.85
CA PHE A 304 17.48 14.84 -16.23
C PHE A 304 17.96 15.80 -17.32
N GLY A 305 18.89 16.72 -16.97
CA GLY A 305 19.44 17.71 -17.89
C GLY A 305 18.55 18.96 -18.09
N GLU A 306 17.51 19.11 -17.31
CA GLU A 306 16.61 20.27 -17.31
C GLU A 306 16.48 20.89 -15.92
N VAL A 307 16.22 22.22 -15.87
CA VAL A 307 15.86 22.90 -14.65
C VAL A 307 14.34 22.91 -14.49
N HIS A 308 13.85 22.29 -13.45
CA HIS A 308 12.44 22.26 -13.08
C HIS A 308 12.17 23.36 -12.06
N PRO A 309 11.20 24.25 -12.28
CA PRO A 309 10.86 25.31 -11.32
C PRO A 309 10.18 24.72 -10.08
N ARG A 310 10.05 25.53 -9.00
CA ARG A 310 9.17 25.21 -7.87
C ARG A 310 7.75 24.92 -8.38
N GLY A 311 7.12 23.84 -7.92
CA GLY A 311 5.85 23.34 -8.42
C GLY A 311 5.98 22.34 -9.60
N GLY A 312 7.18 22.20 -10.20
CA GLY A 312 7.42 21.18 -11.22
C GLY A 312 7.16 19.78 -10.67
N SER A 313 6.34 18.98 -11.35
CA SER A 313 5.83 17.73 -10.83
C SER A 313 6.37 16.49 -11.56
N PHE A 314 6.50 15.40 -10.80
CA PHE A 314 7.03 14.12 -11.25
C PHE A 314 6.06 13.02 -10.86
N ILE A 315 5.53 12.31 -11.85
CA ILE A 315 4.71 11.09 -11.68
C ILE A 315 5.66 9.90 -11.70
N VAL A 316 5.77 9.22 -10.57
CA VAL A 316 6.65 8.07 -10.37
C VAL A 316 5.81 6.80 -10.51
N LEU A 317 5.86 6.13 -11.66
CA LEU A 317 5.21 4.84 -11.87
C LEU A 317 6.06 3.72 -11.25
N GLN A 318 6.02 3.61 -9.93
CA GLN A 318 6.88 2.71 -9.17
C GLN A 318 6.66 1.23 -9.50
N SER A 319 5.44 0.82 -9.81
CA SER A 319 5.13 -0.56 -10.24
C SER A 319 5.71 -0.87 -11.62
N CYS A 320 5.77 0.13 -12.51
CA CYS A 320 6.48 0.02 -13.77
C CYS A 320 7.99 -0.13 -13.56
N GLY A 321 8.58 0.72 -12.72
CA GLY A 321 10.00 0.65 -12.35
C GLY A 321 10.39 -0.66 -11.66
N ASN A 322 9.50 -1.26 -10.89
CA ASN A 322 9.71 -2.56 -10.24
C ASN A 322 9.88 -3.72 -11.22
N ARG A 323 9.46 -3.59 -12.47
CA ARG A 323 9.64 -4.60 -13.52
C ARG A 323 10.74 -4.26 -14.52
N ASP A 324 11.56 -3.24 -14.22
CA ASP A 324 12.65 -2.80 -15.08
C ASP A 324 13.73 -3.88 -15.21
N SER A 325 13.88 -4.43 -16.45
CA SER A 325 14.85 -5.50 -16.75
C SER A 325 16.30 -5.02 -16.66
N ALA A 326 16.56 -3.72 -16.69
CA ALA A 326 17.89 -3.15 -16.45
C ALA A 326 18.36 -3.35 -15.00
N VAL A 327 17.43 -3.55 -14.07
CA VAL A 327 17.70 -3.74 -12.63
C VAL A 327 17.35 -5.16 -12.18
N TYR A 328 16.22 -5.68 -12.64
CA TYR A 328 15.75 -7.02 -12.33
C TYR A 328 15.79 -7.90 -13.58
N PRO A 329 16.80 -8.74 -13.77
CA PRO A 329 16.86 -9.66 -14.92
C PRO A 329 15.54 -10.44 -15.06
N GLN A 330 14.98 -10.46 -16.27
CA GLN A 330 13.65 -11.01 -16.53
C GLN A 330 12.57 -10.39 -15.59
N GLY A 331 12.51 -9.05 -15.53
CA GLY A 331 11.68 -8.29 -14.60
C GLY A 331 10.19 -8.62 -14.65
N GLU A 332 9.70 -9.14 -15.78
CA GLU A 332 8.31 -9.60 -15.94
C GLU A 332 8.04 -10.97 -15.27
N LYS A 333 9.08 -11.77 -15.00
CA LYS A 333 8.94 -13.08 -14.38
C LYS A 333 8.83 -12.97 -12.86
N PHE A 334 7.87 -13.68 -12.28
CA PHE A 334 7.76 -13.88 -10.84
C PHE A 334 8.73 -14.99 -10.38
N ASP A 335 9.67 -14.66 -9.50
CA ASP A 335 10.68 -15.58 -8.96
C ASP A 335 10.91 -15.31 -7.48
N ILE A 336 10.39 -16.16 -6.62
CA ILE A 336 10.44 -16.03 -5.15
C ILE A 336 11.86 -15.99 -4.57
N ALA A 337 12.87 -16.38 -5.32
CA ALA A 337 14.28 -16.33 -4.88
C ALA A 337 15.01 -15.05 -5.31
N ARG A 338 14.36 -14.12 -6.00
CA ARG A 338 15.01 -12.90 -6.50
C ARG A 338 15.73 -12.11 -5.40
N PHE A 339 15.18 -12.08 -4.21
CA PHE A 339 15.68 -11.31 -3.07
C PHE A 339 16.44 -12.15 -2.01
N VAL A 340 16.96 -13.30 -2.39
CA VAL A 340 17.82 -14.11 -1.51
C VAL A 340 19.15 -13.40 -1.23
N SER A 341 19.70 -12.71 -2.25
CA SER A 341 20.90 -11.90 -2.05
C SER A 341 20.57 -10.64 -1.25
N PRO A 342 21.33 -10.33 -0.19
CA PRO A 342 21.15 -9.07 0.55
C PRO A 342 21.50 -7.82 -0.29
N ASP A 343 22.25 -7.99 -1.38
CA ASP A 343 22.63 -6.92 -2.30
C ASP A 343 21.58 -6.70 -3.41
N ALA A 344 20.51 -7.48 -3.44
CA ALA A 344 19.44 -7.31 -4.42
C ALA A 344 18.80 -5.91 -4.26
N PRO A 345 18.64 -5.15 -5.35
CA PRO A 345 17.96 -3.85 -5.30
C PRO A 345 16.57 -4.00 -4.70
N GLN A 346 16.24 -3.20 -3.66
CA GLN A 346 14.94 -3.29 -3.00
C GLN A 346 13.83 -2.77 -3.91
N PRO A 347 12.62 -3.36 -3.89
CA PRO A 347 11.51 -2.87 -4.70
C PRO A 347 11.08 -1.46 -4.27
N LEU A 348 10.54 -0.69 -5.21
CA LEU A 348 10.05 0.66 -4.98
C LEU A 348 8.69 0.70 -4.27
N SER A 349 8.08 -0.45 -3.98
CA SER A 349 6.71 -0.59 -3.46
C SER A 349 6.47 0.11 -2.12
N PHE A 350 7.52 0.28 -1.32
CA PHE A 350 7.48 1.05 -0.07
C PHE A 350 7.90 2.52 -0.25
N GLY A 351 8.08 2.98 -1.49
CA GLY A 351 8.68 4.29 -1.75
C GLY A 351 10.13 4.40 -1.22
N TRP A 352 10.67 5.64 -1.20
CA TRP A 352 12.02 5.94 -0.71
C TRP A 352 12.11 7.35 -0.12
N GLY A 353 13.24 7.64 0.55
CA GLY A 353 13.52 8.97 1.10
C GLY A 353 12.70 9.29 2.35
N GLY A 354 12.39 10.56 2.56
CA GLY A 354 11.67 11.02 3.74
C GLY A 354 10.29 10.38 3.92
N HIS A 355 9.61 10.05 2.83
CA HIS A 355 8.31 9.39 2.81
C HIS A 355 8.37 7.87 2.58
N HIS A 356 9.51 7.21 2.85
CA HIS A 356 9.56 5.74 2.85
C HIS A 356 8.49 5.18 3.78
N CYS A 357 7.82 4.10 3.39
CA CYS A 357 6.71 3.52 4.17
C CYS A 357 7.11 3.27 5.62
N LEU A 358 6.33 3.85 6.54
CA LEU A 358 6.53 3.69 7.98
C LEU A 358 6.27 2.26 8.43
N GLY A 359 5.21 1.64 7.88
CA GLY A 359 4.77 0.28 8.19
C GLY A 359 5.50 -0.82 7.41
N ALA A 360 6.60 -0.54 6.70
CA ALA A 360 7.25 -1.54 5.84
C ALA A 360 7.67 -2.84 6.58
N HIS A 361 8.14 -2.72 7.82
CA HIS A 361 8.48 -3.89 8.65
C HIS A 361 7.23 -4.65 9.10
N LEU A 362 6.17 -3.94 9.47
CA LEU A 362 4.89 -4.54 9.90
C LEU A 362 4.24 -5.30 8.74
N ALA A 363 4.08 -4.66 7.58
CA ALA A 363 3.49 -5.28 6.40
C ALA A 363 4.24 -6.55 5.95
N ARG A 364 5.58 -6.54 6.02
CA ARG A 364 6.39 -7.74 5.75
C ARG A 364 6.16 -8.84 6.78
N ALA A 365 6.12 -8.48 8.07
CA ALA A 365 5.84 -9.44 9.14
C ALA A 365 4.46 -10.07 9.00
N GLU A 366 3.42 -9.27 8.72
CA GLU A 366 2.07 -9.76 8.45
C GLU A 366 2.04 -10.69 7.23
N GLY A 367 2.68 -10.30 6.13
CA GLY A 367 2.81 -11.16 4.94
C GLY A 367 3.51 -12.48 5.25
N GLU A 368 4.64 -12.46 5.95
CA GLU A 368 5.36 -13.67 6.35
C GLU A 368 4.49 -14.58 7.23
N ILE A 369 3.78 -14.03 8.20
CA ILE A 369 2.92 -14.78 9.13
C ILE A 369 1.76 -15.42 8.37
N VAL A 370 1.04 -14.66 7.55
CA VAL A 370 -0.14 -15.19 6.84
C VAL A 370 0.25 -16.26 5.83
N PHE A 371 1.28 -16.03 5.00
CA PHE A 371 1.66 -17.04 4.00
C PHE A 371 2.27 -18.28 4.64
N ARG A 372 3.09 -18.16 5.69
CA ARG A 372 3.55 -19.31 6.47
C ARG A 372 2.36 -20.14 6.97
N SER A 373 1.39 -19.49 7.62
CA SER A 373 0.21 -20.17 8.19
C SER A 373 -0.65 -20.82 7.12
N LEU A 374 -0.84 -20.18 5.95
CA LEU A 374 -1.54 -20.78 4.81
C LEU A 374 -0.85 -22.05 4.31
N PHE A 375 0.48 -22.03 4.13
CA PHE A 375 1.24 -23.18 3.65
C PHE A 375 1.37 -24.32 4.67
N GLU A 376 1.37 -24.01 5.96
CA GLU A 376 1.35 -25.02 7.03
C GLU A 376 -0.03 -25.67 7.15
N ARG A 377 -1.10 -24.88 7.02
CA ARG A 377 -2.48 -25.33 7.23
C ARG A 377 -3.05 -26.07 6.02
N PHE A 378 -2.71 -25.64 4.80
CA PHE A 378 -3.30 -26.16 3.58
C PHE A 378 -2.29 -26.89 2.70
N SER A 379 -2.60 -28.15 2.37
CA SER A 379 -1.82 -28.93 1.39
C SER A 379 -2.09 -28.48 -0.05
N GLU A 380 -3.29 -27.99 -0.32
CA GLU A 380 -3.70 -27.51 -1.64
C GLU A 380 -4.56 -26.25 -1.50
N MET A 381 -4.34 -25.29 -2.38
CA MET A 381 -5.14 -24.07 -2.55
C MET A 381 -5.35 -23.89 -4.06
N THR A 382 -6.59 -23.76 -4.51
CA THR A 382 -6.94 -23.58 -5.93
C THR A 382 -7.99 -22.49 -6.09
N LEU A 383 -7.93 -21.74 -7.20
CA LEU A 383 -8.99 -20.80 -7.53
C LEU A 383 -10.34 -21.53 -7.67
N ASP A 384 -11.41 -20.91 -7.23
CA ASP A 384 -12.78 -21.34 -7.52
C ASP A 384 -13.41 -20.48 -8.62
N PRO A 385 -13.21 -20.81 -9.90
CA PRO A 385 -13.70 -20.01 -11.00
C PRO A 385 -15.22 -19.98 -11.11
N ALA A 386 -15.93 -20.92 -10.47
CA ALA A 386 -17.39 -21.01 -10.52
C ALA A 386 -18.06 -19.84 -9.79
N THR A 387 -17.39 -19.21 -8.86
CA THR A 387 -17.90 -18.08 -8.08
C THR A 387 -17.46 -16.72 -8.64
N LEU A 388 -16.60 -16.69 -9.68
CA LEU A 388 -16.12 -15.46 -10.30
C LEU A 388 -16.96 -15.06 -11.50
N PRO A 389 -17.38 -13.77 -11.64
CA PRO A 389 -18.25 -13.31 -12.71
C PRO A 389 -17.75 -13.61 -14.12
N ALA A 390 -16.44 -13.57 -14.35
CA ALA A 390 -15.79 -13.84 -15.63
C ALA A 390 -14.90 -15.08 -15.60
N GLY A 391 -14.97 -15.91 -14.54
CA GLY A 391 -14.09 -17.06 -14.33
C GLY A 391 -12.65 -16.68 -13.97
N VAL A 392 -12.34 -15.40 -13.78
CA VAL A 392 -11.04 -14.87 -13.38
C VAL A 392 -11.21 -13.80 -12.31
N PRO A 393 -10.25 -13.69 -11.36
CA PRO A 393 -10.27 -12.61 -10.37
C PRO A 393 -10.21 -11.22 -11.03
N THR A 394 -10.94 -10.26 -10.49
CA THR A 394 -10.97 -8.88 -10.96
C THR A 394 -10.35 -7.95 -9.92
N PHE A 395 -9.65 -6.92 -10.41
CA PHE A 395 -9.11 -5.85 -9.58
C PHE A 395 -10.13 -4.74 -9.41
N ARG A 396 -10.12 -4.10 -8.26
CA ARG A 396 -10.96 -2.95 -7.95
C ARG A 396 -10.71 -1.79 -8.93
N PRO A 397 -11.71 -0.94 -9.17
CA PRO A 397 -11.61 0.18 -10.11
C PRO A 397 -10.78 1.35 -9.53
N SER A 398 -9.59 1.07 -9.02
CA SER A 398 -8.62 2.04 -8.52
C SER A 398 -7.32 1.90 -9.29
N PHE A 399 -6.71 3.02 -9.64
CA PHE A 399 -5.40 3.06 -10.27
C PHE A 399 -4.28 3.13 -9.24
N THR A 400 -4.42 3.99 -8.22
CA THR A 400 -3.36 4.22 -7.23
C THR A 400 -3.15 3.02 -6.34
N LEU A 401 -4.25 2.40 -5.86
CA LEU A 401 -4.23 1.24 -4.97
C LEU A 401 -4.73 -0.01 -5.70
N ARG A 402 -3.79 -0.85 -6.14
CA ARG A 402 -4.09 -2.09 -6.85
C ARG A 402 -4.37 -3.22 -5.87
N GLY A 403 -5.59 -3.70 -5.86
CA GLY A 403 -6.04 -4.83 -5.05
C GLY A 403 -7.23 -5.52 -5.67
N LEU A 404 -7.35 -6.81 -5.40
CA LEU A 404 -8.45 -7.63 -5.89
C LEU A 404 -9.78 -7.22 -5.25
N GLU A 405 -10.85 -7.32 -6.02
CA GLU A 405 -12.22 -7.19 -5.52
C GLU A 405 -12.62 -8.44 -4.74
N SER A 406 -12.28 -9.60 -5.27
CA SER A 406 -12.58 -10.92 -4.71
C SER A 406 -11.53 -11.93 -5.18
N LEU A 407 -11.19 -12.90 -4.33
CA LEU A 407 -10.30 -14.02 -4.64
C LEU A 407 -10.86 -15.32 -4.01
N PRO A 408 -11.88 -15.92 -4.60
CA PRO A 408 -12.44 -17.16 -4.10
C PRO A 408 -11.51 -18.34 -4.37
N ILE A 409 -11.23 -19.10 -3.31
CA ILE A 409 -10.42 -20.32 -3.38
C ILE A 409 -11.08 -21.46 -2.65
N GLN A 410 -10.77 -22.67 -3.10
CA GLN A 410 -10.99 -23.92 -2.38
C GLN A 410 -9.69 -24.35 -1.73
N VAL A 411 -9.78 -24.95 -0.55
CA VAL A 411 -8.61 -25.41 0.21
C VAL A 411 -8.76 -26.87 0.62
N LYS A 412 -7.62 -27.58 0.74
CA LYS A 412 -7.54 -28.87 1.43
C LYS A 412 -6.59 -28.73 2.62
N GLU A 413 -7.04 -29.16 3.78
CA GLU A 413 -6.18 -29.16 4.95
C GLU A 413 -4.98 -30.10 4.75
N SER A 414 -3.86 -29.71 5.31
CA SER A 414 -2.71 -30.58 5.45
C SER A 414 -3.07 -31.72 6.40
N PRO A 415 -2.69 -32.98 6.12
CA PRO A 415 -2.83 -34.05 7.09
C PRO A 415 -2.20 -33.59 8.42
N SER A 416 -2.97 -33.63 9.52
CA SER A 416 -2.44 -33.32 10.85
C SER A 416 -1.12 -34.05 11.02
N ARG A 417 -0.01 -33.33 11.24
CA ARG A 417 1.21 -33.98 11.71
C ARG A 417 0.81 -34.65 13.00
N GLY A 418 0.70 -36.00 12.94
CA GLY A 418 0.22 -36.78 14.05
C GLY A 418 0.89 -36.35 15.31
N ALA A 419 0.09 -36.09 16.34
CA ALA A 419 0.57 -35.83 17.67
C ALA A 419 1.59 -36.93 17.98
N SER A 420 2.86 -36.60 17.92
CA SER A 420 3.91 -37.47 18.42
C SER A 420 3.69 -37.56 19.93
N THR A 421 3.06 -38.69 20.31
CA THR A 421 2.90 -39.16 21.68
C THR A 421 4.22 -39.18 22.43
#